data_e3b8a38fd325615afe4ff9a7b8f2a811
#
_entry.id   e3b8a38fd325615afe4ff9a7b8f2a811
#
_cell.length_a   1.000
_cell.length_b   1.000
_cell.length_c   1.000
_cell.angle_alpha   90.00
_cell.angle_beta   90.00
_cell.angle_gamma   90.00
#
_symmetry.space_group_name_H-M   'P 1'
#
loop_
_entity.id
_entity.type
_entity.pdbx_description
1 polymer ?
#
loop_
_entity_poly.entity_id
_entity_poly.type
_entity_poly.pdbx_seq_one_letter_code
_entity_poly.pdbx_strand_id
1 'polypeptide(L)'
;MKNTFNIVLFNPQIPPNTGNILRLCANTGTMLHIIKPIGFDLSEKSLRRAGLDYYKKVDLRIYDSLDEFLKNNKFKNLFLVTKFGKKRYDKVGYKRNDFFMFGSEINGLTEEVYTKLKGSVKIYI
;
A
#
# COMPACT_ATOMS: atom_id res chain seq x y z
N MET A 1 17.40 -12.42 0.99
CA MET A 1 16.03 -12.74 0.93
C MET A 1 15.21 -11.57 0.65
N LYS A 2 14.36 -11.72 -0.31
CA LYS A 2 13.53 -10.67 -0.65
C LYS A 2 12.25 -10.78 -0.02
N ASN A 3 11.66 -9.72 0.05
CA ASN A 3 10.41 -9.35 0.44
C ASN A 3 9.71 -10.28 1.29
N THR A 4 9.34 -9.76 2.35
CA THR A 4 8.57 -10.44 3.30
C THR A 4 7.12 -10.03 3.19
N PHE A 5 6.84 -8.78 2.84
CA PHE A 5 5.48 -8.25 2.83
C PHE A 5 5.19 -7.44 1.57
N ASN A 6 3.92 -7.13 1.38
CA ASN A 6 3.44 -6.28 0.31
C ASN A 6 2.65 -5.13 0.92
N ILE A 7 3.05 -3.91 0.61
CA ILE A 7 2.32 -2.72 1.03
C ILE A 7 1.54 -2.19 -0.15
N VAL A 8 0.26 -1.87 0.07
CA VAL A 8 -0.62 -1.34 -0.96
C VAL A 8 -1.10 0.03 -0.51
N LEU A 9 -0.86 1.05 -1.32
CA LEU A 9 -1.34 2.40 -1.07
C LEU A 9 -2.52 2.67 -1.98
N PHE A 10 -3.70 2.87 -1.39
CA PHE A 10 -4.92 3.12 -2.12
C PHE A 10 -5.13 4.63 -2.25
N ASN A 11 -5.03 5.14 -3.46
CA ASN A 11 -5.24 6.55 -3.78
C ASN A 11 -4.40 7.51 -2.93
N PRO A 12 -3.06 7.35 -2.88
CA PRO A 12 -2.23 8.24 -2.06
C PRO A 12 -2.27 9.67 -2.59
N GLN A 13 -2.26 10.65 -1.69
CA GLN A 13 -2.42 12.05 -2.02
C GLN A 13 -1.23 12.92 -1.67
N ILE A 14 -0.45 12.54 -0.69
CA ILE A 14 0.63 13.38 -0.15
C ILE A 14 1.99 12.80 -0.49
N PRO A 15 2.75 13.46 -1.39
CA PRO A 15 4.02 12.92 -1.89
C PRO A 15 5.04 12.53 -0.81
N PRO A 16 5.31 13.36 0.21
CA PRO A 16 6.27 12.97 1.24
C PRO A 16 5.90 11.68 1.97
N ASN A 17 4.61 11.40 2.14
CA ASN A 17 4.18 10.16 2.80
C ASN A 17 4.52 8.96 1.95
N THR A 18 4.23 9.03 0.65
CA THR A 18 4.60 7.97 -0.28
C THR A 18 6.11 7.82 -0.33
N GLY A 19 6.86 8.92 -0.25
CA GLY A 19 8.31 8.90 -0.24
C GLY A 19 8.88 8.14 0.95
N ASN A 20 8.30 8.37 2.11
CA ASN A 20 8.74 7.68 3.32
C ASN A 20 8.46 6.17 3.21
N ILE A 21 7.33 5.80 2.62
CA ILE A 21 7.00 4.41 2.40
C ILE A 21 7.96 3.77 1.38
N LEU A 22 8.28 4.49 0.30
CA LEU A 22 9.24 4.00 -0.68
C LEU A 22 10.59 3.70 -0.03
N ARG A 23 11.06 4.61 0.82
CA ARG A 23 12.33 4.42 1.53
C ARG A 23 12.28 3.19 2.42
N LEU A 24 11.19 3.04 3.15
CA LEU A 24 10.99 1.87 4.01
C LEU A 24 11.00 0.58 3.19
N CYS A 25 10.30 0.56 2.07
CA CYS A 25 10.25 -0.62 1.22
C CYS A 25 11.62 -0.95 0.63
N ALA A 26 12.38 0.09 0.24
CA ALA A 26 13.74 -0.12 -0.27
C ALA A 26 14.64 -0.77 0.78
N ASN A 27 14.52 -0.32 2.01
CA ASN A 27 15.37 -0.80 3.11
C ASN A 27 14.98 -2.19 3.61
N THR A 28 13.74 -2.58 3.44
CA THR A 28 13.24 -3.85 3.98
C THR A 28 13.01 -4.93 2.92
N GLY A 29 13.15 -4.58 1.66
CA GLY A 29 12.86 -5.53 0.58
C GLY A 29 11.37 -5.79 0.38
N THR A 30 10.53 -4.88 0.85
CA THR A 30 9.08 -5.00 0.73
C THR A 30 8.62 -4.49 -0.63
N MET A 31 7.68 -5.19 -1.26
CA MET A 31 7.09 -4.75 -2.52
C MET A 31 6.05 -3.68 -2.26
N LEU A 32 6.01 -2.67 -3.13
CA LEU A 32 5.04 -1.58 -3.01
C LEU A 32 4.08 -1.59 -4.19
N HIS A 33 2.79 -1.54 -3.89
CA HIS A 33 1.72 -1.44 -4.87
C HIS A 33 1.00 -0.12 -4.67
N ILE A 34 0.72 0.58 -5.77
CA ILE A 34 -0.02 1.85 -5.70
C ILE A 34 -1.24 1.75 -6.62
N ILE A 35 -2.40 2.08 -6.09
CA ILE A 35 -3.66 2.06 -6.84
C ILE A 35 -4.09 3.51 -7.12
N LYS A 36 -4.22 3.84 -8.39
CA LYS A 36 -4.72 5.16 -8.82
C LYS A 36 -6.19 5.32 -8.51
N PRO A 37 -6.72 6.53 -8.41
CA PRO A 37 -6.04 7.78 -8.71
C PRO A 37 -5.08 8.23 -7.62
N ILE A 38 -4.07 8.96 -8.05
CA ILE A 38 -3.02 9.45 -7.18
C ILE A 38 -3.05 10.98 -7.22
N GLY A 39 -2.93 11.62 -6.07
CA GLY A 39 -3.04 13.06 -5.97
C GLY A 39 -1.79 13.83 -6.36
N PHE A 40 -0.79 13.17 -6.94
CA PHE A 40 0.43 13.82 -7.35
C PHE A 40 1.04 13.10 -8.53
N ASP A 41 2.09 13.72 -9.11
CA ASP A 41 2.75 13.19 -10.29
C ASP A 41 3.80 12.15 -9.89
N LEU A 42 3.74 10.96 -10.52
CA LEU A 42 4.72 9.90 -10.29
C LEU A 42 5.86 9.92 -11.31
N SER A 43 6.02 11.02 -12.05
CA SER A 43 7.14 11.13 -12.97
C SER A 43 8.46 11.09 -12.20
N GLU A 44 9.51 10.66 -12.88
CA GLU A 44 10.84 10.60 -12.29
C GLU A 44 11.25 11.94 -11.69
N LYS A 45 10.94 13.02 -12.39
CA LYS A 45 11.29 14.37 -11.95
C LYS A 45 10.61 14.73 -10.64
N SER A 46 9.31 14.46 -10.54
CA SER A 46 8.56 14.77 -9.32
C SER A 46 8.99 13.90 -8.15
N LEU A 47 9.29 12.64 -8.40
CA LEU A 47 9.76 11.74 -7.37
C LEU A 47 11.12 12.20 -6.82
N ARG A 48 12.04 12.61 -7.70
CA ARG A 48 13.33 13.13 -7.25
C ARG A 48 13.17 14.42 -6.44
N ARG A 49 12.30 15.30 -6.88
CA ARG A 49 12.05 16.56 -6.20
C ARG A 49 11.52 16.34 -4.79
N ALA A 50 10.75 15.27 -4.59
CA ALA A 50 10.24 14.93 -3.27
C ALA A 50 11.22 14.12 -2.43
N GLY A 51 12.46 13.95 -2.91
CA GLY A 51 13.47 13.20 -2.18
C GLY A 51 13.32 11.70 -2.31
N LEU A 52 12.70 11.23 -3.39
CA LEU A 52 12.38 9.83 -3.55
C LEU A 52 13.39 9.10 -4.44
N ASP A 53 14.67 9.25 -4.13
CA ASP A 53 15.73 8.62 -4.93
C ASP A 53 15.70 7.10 -4.83
N TYR A 54 14.95 6.57 -3.89
CA TYR A 54 14.90 5.14 -3.63
C TYR A 54 13.95 4.39 -4.55
N TYR A 55 13.16 5.09 -5.37
CA TYR A 55 12.13 4.42 -6.16
C TYR A 55 12.69 3.36 -7.12
N LYS A 56 13.92 3.54 -7.57
CA LYS A 56 14.57 2.56 -8.45
C LYS A 56 14.98 1.28 -7.72
N LYS A 57 15.02 1.32 -6.40
CA LYS A 57 15.44 0.17 -5.59
C LYS A 57 14.27 -0.61 -5.04
N VAL A 58 13.05 -0.18 -5.33
CA VAL A 58 11.84 -0.80 -4.83
C VAL A 58 11.15 -1.52 -5.99
N ASP A 59 10.64 -2.71 -5.72
CA ASP A 59 9.75 -3.35 -6.67
C ASP A 59 8.40 -2.64 -6.55
N LEU A 60 8.16 -1.71 -7.46
CA LEU A 60 7.00 -0.84 -7.45
C LEU A 60 6.06 -1.21 -8.58
N ARG A 61 4.79 -1.41 -8.26
CA ARG A 61 3.76 -1.70 -9.25
C ARG A 61 2.61 -0.73 -9.08
N ILE A 62 2.11 -0.21 -10.21
CA ILE A 62 1.06 0.79 -10.23
C ILE A 62 -0.13 0.22 -10.99
N TYR A 63 -1.33 0.40 -10.43
CA TYR A 63 -2.56 -0.11 -11.01
C TYR A 63 -3.53 1.03 -11.27
N ASP A 64 -4.28 0.94 -12.36
CA ASP A 64 -5.23 1.98 -12.72
C ASP A 64 -6.48 1.97 -11.83
N SER A 65 -6.77 0.84 -11.21
CA SER A 65 -7.96 0.71 -10.38
C SER A 65 -7.80 -0.41 -9.36
N LEU A 66 -8.69 -0.43 -8.39
CA LEU A 66 -8.77 -1.52 -7.42
C LEU A 66 -9.02 -2.86 -8.13
N ASP A 67 -9.89 -2.87 -9.13
CA ASP A 67 -10.18 -4.09 -9.87
C ASP A 67 -8.96 -4.65 -10.57
N GLU A 68 -8.14 -3.78 -11.16
CA GLU A 68 -6.90 -4.21 -11.80
C GLU A 68 -5.95 -4.81 -10.78
N PHE A 69 -5.83 -4.19 -9.61
CA PHE A 69 -5.00 -4.73 -8.54
C PHE A 69 -5.47 -6.12 -8.13
N LEU A 70 -6.76 -6.29 -7.91
CA LEU A 70 -7.33 -7.56 -7.47
C LEU A 70 -7.18 -8.64 -8.54
N LYS A 71 -7.29 -8.26 -9.81
CA LYS A 71 -7.16 -9.19 -10.92
C LYS A 71 -5.73 -9.72 -11.07
N ASN A 72 -4.74 -8.88 -10.79
CA ASN A 72 -3.35 -9.20 -11.06
C ASN A 72 -2.58 -9.73 -9.85
N ASN A 73 -3.22 -9.84 -8.71
CA ASN A 73 -2.55 -10.32 -7.50
C ASN A 73 -3.34 -11.40 -6.81
N LYS A 74 -2.63 -12.44 -6.38
CA LYS A 74 -3.20 -13.48 -5.54
C LYS A 74 -2.61 -13.33 -4.16
N PHE A 75 -3.46 -13.32 -3.15
CA PHE A 75 -2.98 -13.23 -1.78
C PHE A 75 -3.79 -14.15 -0.89
N LYS A 76 -3.14 -14.69 0.13
CA LYS A 76 -3.82 -15.48 1.14
C LYS A 76 -4.43 -14.57 2.18
N ASN A 77 -3.65 -13.57 2.59
CA ASN A 77 -4.08 -12.62 3.60
C ASN A 77 -3.84 -11.21 3.11
N LEU A 78 -4.89 -10.41 3.12
CA LEU A 78 -4.80 -8.98 2.88
C LEU A 78 -5.47 -8.29 4.05
N PHE A 79 -4.70 -7.46 4.74
CA PHE A 79 -5.19 -6.73 5.90
C PHE A 79 -5.52 -5.30 5.49
N LEU A 80 -6.69 -4.83 5.88
CA LEU A 80 -7.07 -3.44 5.68
C LEU A 80 -6.64 -2.66 6.91
N VAL A 81 -5.72 -1.72 6.74
CA VAL A 81 -5.24 -0.90 7.84
C VAL A 81 -6.13 0.34 7.92
N THR A 82 -6.93 0.43 8.96
CA THR A 82 -7.97 1.45 9.07
C THR A 82 -8.25 1.77 10.53
N LYS A 83 -8.65 3.01 10.79
CA LYS A 83 -9.07 3.41 12.14
C LYS A 83 -10.32 2.66 12.61
N PHE A 84 -11.03 2.03 11.68
CA PHE A 84 -12.19 1.21 12.00
C PHE A 84 -11.84 -0.26 12.19
N GLY A 85 -10.55 -0.57 12.31
CA GLY A 85 -10.10 -1.92 12.52
C GLY A 85 -10.59 -2.49 13.83
N LYS A 86 -10.84 -3.80 13.84
CA LYS A 86 -11.33 -4.49 15.03
C LYS A 86 -10.22 -5.13 15.82
N LYS A 87 -9.07 -5.36 15.21
CA LYS A 87 -7.93 -5.95 15.90
C LYS A 87 -6.76 -4.99 15.86
N ARG A 88 -6.04 -4.87 16.98
CA ARG A 88 -4.83 -4.07 17.00
C ARG A 88 -3.75 -4.78 16.19
N TYR A 89 -2.94 -4.02 15.44
CA TYR A 89 -1.98 -4.56 14.51
C TYR A 89 -1.02 -5.59 15.16
N ASP A 90 -0.67 -5.40 16.42
CA ASP A 90 0.27 -6.28 17.12
C ASP A 90 -0.38 -7.52 17.72
N LYS A 91 -1.67 -7.70 17.51
CA LYS A 91 -2.40 -8.88 18.01
C LYS A 91 -2.68 -9.90 16.90
N VAL A 92 -2.07 -9.72 15.74
CA VAL A 92 -2.27 -10.60 14.59
C VAL A 92 -0.94 -11.25 14.22
N GLY A 93 -0.97 -12.52 13.87
CA GLY A 93 0.22 -13.20 13.38
C GLY A 93 0.33 -13.01 11.87
N TYR A 94 1.44 -12.44 11.44
CA TYR A 94 1.65 -12.15 10.02
C TYR A 94 2.56 -13.19 9.40
N LYS A 95 2.37 -13.42 8.09
CA LYS A 95 3.16 -14.40 7.36
C LYS A 95 3.78 -13.76 6.13
N ARG A 96 4.80 -14.42 5.61
CA ARG A 96 5.46 -13.97 4.40
C ARG A 96 4.42 -13.79 3.28
N ASN A 97 4.58 -12.74 2.51
CA ASN A 97 3.73 -12.36 1.39
C ASN A 97 2.36 -11.81 1.77
N ASP A 98 2.12 -11.56 3.04
CA ASP A 98 0.89 -10.88 3.44
C ASP A 98 0.84 -9.47 2.87
N PHE A 99 -0.37 -9.02 2.55
CA PHE A 99 -0.62 -7.71 1.98
C PHE A 99 -1.23 -6.79 3.03
N PHE A 100 -0.82 -5.53 3.03
CA PHE A 100 -1.33 -4.51 3.94
C PHE A 100 -1.78 -3.32 3.11
N MET A 101 -3.08 -3.04 3.09
CA MET A 101 -3.62 -1.93 2.31
C MET A 101 -3.92 -0.74 3.20
N PHE A 102 -3.31 0.40 2.85
CA PHE A 102 -3.50 1.68 3.53
C PHE A 102 -4.34 2.58 2.64
N GLY A 103 -5.26 3.30 3.24
CA GLY A 103 -6.09 4.25 2.50
C GLY A 103 -5.40 5.57 2.24
N SER A 104 -6.08 6.42 1.49
CA SER A 104 -5.65 7.78 1.25
C SER A 104 -5.49 8.53 2.58
N GLU A 105 -4.50 9.41 2.65
CA GLU A 105 -4.26 10.23 3.83
C GLU A 105 -5.44 11.15 4.13
N ILE A 106 -6.22 11.49 3.09
CA ILE A 106 -7.35 12.41 3.22
C ILE A 106 -8.66 11.66 3.41
N ASN A 107 -8.91 10.65 2.59
CA ASN A 107 -10.21 9.96 2.54
C ASN A 107 -10.22 8.56 3.15
N GLY A 108 -9.05 8.03 3.51
CA GLY A 108 -8.96 6.65 4.01
C GLY A 108 -9.30 5.63 2.94
N LEU A 109 -9.76 4.48 3.37
CA LEU A 109 -10.24 3.43 2.46
C LEU A 109 -11.69 3.73 2.12
N THR A 110 -12.06 3.53 0.85
CA THR A 110 -13.39 3.86 0.38
C THR A 110 -14.36 2.71 0.61
N GLU A 111 -15.65 3.01 0.44
CA GLU A 111 -16.69 2.00 0.53
C GLU A 111 -16.47 0.89 -0.49
N GLU A 112 -15.96 1.24 -1.68
CA GLU A 112 -15.63 0.25 -2.70
C GLU A 112 -14.66 -0.81 -2.16
N VAL A 113 -13.60 -0.36 -1.45
CA VAL A 113 -12.62 -1.27 -0.86
C VAL A 113 -13.28 -2.17 0.17
N TYR A 114 -14.07 -1.59 1.08
CA TYR A 114 -14.73 -2.37 2.11
C TYR A 114 -15.70 -3.40 1.54
N THR A 115 -16.36 -3.05 0.46
CA THR A 115 -17.31 -3.95 -0.19
C THR A 115 -16.61 -5.10 -0.89
N LYS A 116 -15.58 -4.77 -1.69
CA LYS A 116 -14.88 -5.79 -2.48
C LYS A 116 -13.97 -6.67 -1.65
N LEU A 117 -13.52 -6.17 -0.51
CA LEU A 117 -12.61 -6.90 0.38
C LEU A 117 -13.24 -7.13 1.76
N LYS A 118 -14.56 -7.31 1.80
CA LYS A 118 -15.26 -7.45 3.07
C LYS A 118 -14.83 -8.66 3.90
N GLY A 119 -14.22 -9.65 3.28
CA GLY A 119 -13.69 -10.81 3.99
C GLY A 119 -12.32 -10.58 4.60
N SER A 120 -11.69 -9.44 4.32
CA SER A 120 -10.36 -9.15 4.84
C SER A 120 -10.43 -8.69 6.28
N VAL A 121 -9.39 -9.06 7.04
CA VAL A 121 -9.28 -8.63 8.43
C VAL A 121 -8.92 -7.15 8.47
N LYS A 122 -9.61 -6.40 9.33
CA LYS A 122 -9.35 -4.98 9.53
C LYS A 122 -8.54 -4.80 10.79
N ILE A 123 -7.40 -4.11 10.66
CA ILE A 123 -6.51 -3.86 11.80
C ILE A 123 -6.33 -2.37 11.98
N TYR A 124 -5.97 -1.96 13.21
CA TYR A 124 -5.67 -0.56 13.50
C TYR A 124 -4.32 -0.44 14.20
N ILE A 125 -3.73 0.71 14.06
CA ILE A 125 -2.44 1.02 14.67
C ILE A 125 -2.63 2.01 15.81
#